data_c15dfcaca90c2aa644b35c1d50a89dd2
#
_entry.id   c15dfcaca90c2aa644b35c1d50a89dd2
#
_cell.length_a   1.000
_cell.length_b   1.000
_cell.length_c   1.000
_cell.angle_alpha   90.00
_cell.angle_beta   90.00
_cell.angle_gamma   90.00
#
_symmetry.space_group_name_H-M   'P 1'
#
loop_
_entity.id
_entity.type
_entity.pdbx_description
1 polymer ?
#
loop_
_entity_poly.entity_id
_entity_poly.type
_entity_poly.pdbx_seq_one_letter_code
_entity_poly.pdbx_strand_id
1 'polypeptide(L)'
;MCIRDRFYAGISAPLLLSYDPLKTLSVEMTDVHHIRRHYFLTTGYVFSLSEQVKLKPSVLLKYVNGAPLQYDINANLLLNNIIWIGTSYRSNDALAIIGEYQLSKKLRIGYSFDYSLTILRNHSAGSHEFMLGYDFGYNVPKIKTPRYF
;
A
#
# COMPACT_ATOMS: atom_id res chain seq x y z
N MET A 1 15.18 24.82 -4.41
CA MET A 1 15.91 23.55 -4.26
C MET A 1 14.98 22.45 -4.75
N CYS A 2 15.17 21.97 -5.99
CA CYS A 2 14.33 20.89 -6.52
C CYS A 2 14.94 19.57 -6.11
N ILE A 3 14.56 19.08 -4.94
CA ILE A 3 14.88 17.73 -4.52
C ILE A 3 13.91 16.82 -5.30
N ARG A 4 14.42 16.24 -6.38
CA ARG A 4 13.74 15.15 -7.09
C ARG A 4 14.06 13.86 -6.35
N ASP A 5 13.42 13.70 -5.21
CA ASP A 5 13.57 12.45 -4.48
C ASP A 5 12.82 11.36 -5.24
N ARG A 6 13.59 10.56 -5.98
CA ARG A 6 13.08 9.41 -6.71
C ARG A 6 13.08 8.16 -5.84
N PHE A 7 13.79 8.20 -4.74
CA PHE A 7 13.91 7.12 -3.78
C PHE A 7 13.17 7.47 -2.50
N TYR A 8 12.48 6.50 -1.92
CA TYR A 8 11.92 6.59 -0.59
C TYR A 8 12.14 5.30 0.18
N ALA A 9 12.30 5.44 1.49
CA ALA A 9 12.35 4.33 2.43
C ALA A 9 11.66 4.76 3.73
N GLY A 10 11.00 3.83 4.38
CA GLY A 10 10.30 4.08 5.63
C GLY A 10 10.29 2.85 6.51
N ILE A 11 10.39 3.06 7.82
CA ILE A 11 10.26 2.03 8.85
C ILE A 11 9.08 2.41 9.74
N SER A 12 8.25 1.44 10.07
CA SER A 12 7.13 1.63 10.98
C SER A 12 7.02 0.45 11.94
N ALA A 13 6.77 0.77 13.20
CA ALA A 13 6.52 -0.22 14.25
C ALA A 13 5.29 0.25 15.06
N PRO A 14 4.07 0.05 14.55
CA PRO A 14 2.86 0.33 15.32
C PRO A 14 2.84 -0.54 16.57
N LEU A 15 2.33 0.00 17.67
CA LEU A 15 2.28 -0.67 18.98
C LEU A 15 3.67 -0.99 19.58
N LEU A 16 4.66 -0.14 19.33
CA LEU A 16 5.98 -0.26 19.96
C LEU A 16 5.89 -0.23 21.49
N LEU A 17 5.00 0.63 22.02
CA LEU A 17 4.67 0.74 23.42
C LEU A 17 3.28 0.11 23.65
N SER A 18 3.21 -1.20 23.77
CA SER A 18 1.98 -1.84 24.22
C SER A 18 1.91 -1.71 25.75
N TYR A 19 1.02 -0.85 26.23
CA TYR A 19 0.64 -0.81 27.64
C TYR A 19 -0.25 -2.02 27.89
N ASP A 20 0.16 -2.87 28.81
CA ASP A 20 -0.63 -4.03 29.27
C ASP A 20 -1.48 -3.59 30.47
N PRO A 21 -2.76 -3.21 30.27
CA PRO A 21 -3.61 -2.72 31.35
C PRO A 21 -3.94 -3.78 32.40
N LEU A 22 -3.69 -5.07 32.09
CA LEU A 22 -4.02 -6.19 32.96
C LEU A 22 -2.95 -6.48 34.03
N LYS A 23 -1.75 -5.92 33.88
CA LYS A 23 -0.74 -6.02 34.95
C LYS A 23 -1.05 -5.17 36.18
N THR A 24 -1.98 -4.22 36.08
CA THR A 24 -2.37 -3.31 37.17
C THR A 24 -3.66 -3.76 37.88
N LEU A 25 -4.43 -4.66 37.30
CA LEU A 25 -5.65 -5.23 37.87
C LEU A 25 -5.46 -6.73 37.97
N SER A 26 -5.41 -7.26 39.22
CA SER A 26 -5.31 -8.70 39.55
C SER A 26 -6.59 -9.45 39.14
N VAL A 27 -6.89 -9.49 37.86
CA VAL A 27 -7.98 -10.29 37.28
C VAL A 27 -7.32 -11.41 36.49
N GLU A 28 -7.36 -12.64 37.04
CA GLU A 28 -7.01 -13.86 36.32
C GLU A 28 -7.99 -14.02 35.13
N MET A 29 -7.65 -13.48 33.99
CA MET A 29 -8.28 -13.81 32.70
C MET A 29 -7.37 -14.80 31.97
N THR A 30 -7.89 -15.98 31.72
CA THR A 30 -7.19 -17.16 31.17
C THR A 30 -6.81 -17.00 29.69
N ASP A 31 -7.19 -15.93 29.00
CA ASP A 31 -6.87 -15.66 27.59
C ASP A 31 -6.33 -14.25 27.41
N VAL A 32 -5.07 -14.05 27.74
CA VAL A 32 -4.36 -12.82 27.36
C VAL A 32 -4.00 -12.91 25.88
N HIS A 33 -4.77 -12.25 25.02
CA HIS A 33 -4.40 -12.02 23.64
C HIS A 33 -3.11 -11.18 23.63
N HIS A 34 -1.98 -11.83 23.46
CA HIS A 34 -0.69 -11.17 23.36
C HIS A 34 -0.69 -10.32 22.09
N ILE A 35 -0.77 -9.01 22.26
CA ILE A 35 -0.64 -8.04 21.15
C ILE A 35 0.79 -8.19 20.60
N ARG A 36 0.92 -8.83 19.45
CA ARG A 36 2.22 -9.05 18.80
C ARG A 36 2.67 -7.76 18.12
N ARG A 37 3.93 -7.42 18.28
CA ARG A 37 4.54 -6.27 17.64
C ARG A 37 4.74 -6.57 16.16
N HIS A 38 4.33 -5.61 15.33
CA HIS A 38 4.51 -5.64 13.88
C HIS A 38 5.59 -4.65 13.50
N TYR A 39 6.48 -5.07 12.62
CA TYR A 39 7.52 -4.22 12.05
C TYR A 39 7.33 -4.18 10.55
N PHE A 40 7.34 -2.98 9.99
CA PHE A 40 7.19 -2.75 8.57
C PHE A 40 8.40 -1.99 8.06
N LEU A 41 8.93 -2.44 6.93
CA LEU A 41 9.96 -1.74 6.16
C LEU A 41 9.43 -1.57 4.75
N THR A 42 9.32 -0.34 4.29
CA THR A 42 8.93 -0.02 2.92
C THR A 42 10.06 0.68 2.19
N THR A 43 10.22 0.36 0.92
CA THR A 43 11.17 1.05 0.04
C THR A 43 10.65 1.05 -1.39
N GLY A 44 11.01 2.07 -2.14
CA GLY A 44 10.66 2.16 -3.55
C GLY A 44 11.45 3.25 -4.28
N TYR A 45 11.37 3.17 -5.60
CA TYR A 45 12.05 4.10 -6.49
C TYR A 45 11.15 4.49 -7.65
N VAL A 46 11.28 5.73 -8.14
CA VAL A 46 10.56 6.23 -9.32
C VAL A 46 11.49 6.36 -10.49
N PHE A 47 11.33 5.50 -11.49
CA PHE A 47 12.03 5.57 -12.76
C PHE A 47 11.23 6.40 -13.74
N SER A 48 11.83 7.46 -14.29
CA SER A 48 11.26 8.19 -15.43
C SER A 48 11.79 7.55 -16.71
N LEU A 49 10.99 6.65 -17.32
CA LEU A 49 11.34 5.97 -18.57
C LEU A 49 11.25 6.95 -19.75
N SER A 50 10.25 7.85 -19.70
CA SER A 50 10.03 8.92 -20.67
C SER A 50 9.39 10.11 -19.95
N GLU A 51 9.20 11.23 -20.65
CA GLU A 51 8.43 12.38 -20.13
C GLU A 51 6.99 11.98 -19.77
N GLN A 52 6.44 11.00 -20.48
CA GLN A 52 5.06 10.54 -20.36
C GLN A 52 4.90 9.25 -19.57
N VAL A 53 6.00 8.53 -19.30
CA VAL A 53 5.96 7.20 -18.68
C VAL A 53 6.85 7.15 -17.46
N LYS A 54 6.26 6.81 -16.31
CA LYS A 54 6.98 6.62 -15.05
C LYS A 54 6.65 5.27 -14.46
N LEU A 55 7.68 4.55 -14.02
CA LEU A 55 7.57 3.26 -13.35
C LEU A 55 7.97 3.42 -11.89
N LYS A 56 7.13 2.93 -10.99
CA LYS A 56 7.36 2.98 -9.54
C LYS A 56 7.32 1.56 -8.96
N PRO A 57 8.44 0.83 -8.96
CA PRO A 57 8.57 -0.38 -8.16
C PRO A 57 8.67 -0.03 -6.68
N SER A 58 8.08 -0.88 -5.84
CA SER A 58 8.19 -0.78 -4.38
C SER A 58 8.09 -2.14 -3.72
N VAL A 59 8.69 -2.24 -2.54
CA VAL A 59 8.68 -3.45 -1.71
C VAL A 59 8.26 -3.05 -0.30
N LEU A 60 7.38 -3.85 0.30
CA LEU A 60 6.99 -3.77 1.69
C LEU A 60 7.32 -5.10 2.37
N LEU A 61 8.15 -5.06 3.39
CA LEU A 61 8.45 -6.19 4.26
C LEU A 61 7.65 -6.06 5.55
N LYS A 62 7.07 -7.17 5.99
CA LYS A 62 6.28 -7.26 7.22
C LYS A 62 6.86 -8.36 8.09
N TYR A 63 7.25 -8.02 9.29
CA TYR A 63 7.77 -8.95 10.27
C TYR A 63 6.96 -8.93 11.55
N VAL A 64 6.58 -10.11 12.01
CA VAL A 64 5.90 -10.32 13.29
C VAL A 64 6.61 -11.46 14.01
N ASN A 65 6.91 -11.28 15.27
CA ASN A 65 7.55 -12.33 16.05
C ASN A 65 6.65 -13.59 16.15
N GLY A 66 7.18 -14.73 15.74
CA GLY A 66 6.46 -16.01 15.70
C GLY A 66 5.59 -16.22 14.45
N ALA A 67 5.75 -15.40 13.40
CA ALA A 67 5.15 -15.60 12.10
C ALA A 67 6.22 -15.56 10.98
N PRO A 68 6.02 -16.23 9.85
CA PRO A 68 6.92 -16.15 8.71
C PRO A 68 7.01 -14.70 8.19
N LEU A 69 8.18 -14.34 7.66
CA LEU A 69 8.37 -13.04 7.00
C LEU A 69 7.45 -12.95 5.78
N GLN A 70 6.67 -11.89 5.70
CA GLN A 70 5.85 -11.57 4.54
C GLN A 70 6.48 -10.42 3.76
N TYR A 71 6.37 -10.47 2.44
CA TYR A 71 6.78 -9.39 1.56
C TYR A 71 5.73 -9.14 0.48
N ASP A 72 5.53 -7.87 0.18
CA ASP A 72 4.68 -7.40 -0.90
C ASP A 72 5.56 -6.68 -1.92
N ILE A 73 5.53 -7.11 -3.17
CA ILE A 73 6.23 -6.48 -4.29
C ILE A 73 5.18 -5.79 -5.16
N ASN A 74 5.37 -4.50 -5.38
CA ASN A 74 4.45 -3.70 -6.18
C ASN A 74 5.19 -3.05 -7.34
N ALA A 75 4.53 -2.98 -8.49
CA ALA A 75 5.00 -2.23 -9.65
C ALA A 75 3.85 -1.39 -10.19
N ASN A 76 4.01 -0.07 -10.17
CA ASN A 76 3.01 0.87 -10.68
C ASN A 76 3.57 1.63 -11.87
N LEU A 77 2.79 1.70 -12.93
CA LEU A 77 3.10 2.43 -14.16
C LEU A 77 2.14 3.61 -14.29
N LEU A 78 2.70 4.81 -14.45
CA LEU A 78 1.95 6.02 -14.73
C LEU A 78 2.16 6.42 -16.18
N LEU A 79 1.06 6.52 -16.94
CA LEU A 79 1.03 6.89 -18.35
C LEU A 79 0.38 8.27 -18.50
N ASN A 80 1.05 9.18 -19.18
CA ASN A 80 0.57 10.53 -19.51
C ASN A 80 0.04 11.34 -18.31
N ASN A 81 0.42 10.98 -17.08
CA ASN A 81 -0.14 11.52 -15.83
C ASN A 81 -1.69 11.39 -15.73
N ILE A 82 -2.28 10.44 -16.44
CA ILE A 82 -3.74 10.22 -16.51
C ILE A 82 -4.10 8.80 -16.12
N ILE A 83 -3.31 7.81 -16.53
CA ILE A 83 -3.60 6.39 -16.31
C ILE A 83 -2.56 5.81 -15.36
N TRP A 84 -3.03 5.20 -14.28
CA TRP A 84 -2.22 4.36 -13.40
C TRP A 84 -2.58 2.90 -13.63
N ILE A 85 -1.56 2.08 -13.84
CA ILE A 85 -1.70 0.63 -13.89
C ILE A 85 -0.73 0.06 -12.88
N GLY A 86 -1.23 -0.72 -11.93
CA GLY A 86 -0.45 -1.32 -10.86
C GLY A 86 -0.64 -2.82 -10.79
N THR A 87 0.39 -3.52 -10.37
CA THR A 87 0.33 -4.91 -9.95
C THR A 87 1.02 -5.05 -8.61
N SER A 88 0.45 -5.89 -7.75
CA SER A 88 0.94 -6.19 -6.41
C SER A 88 0.97 -7.69 -6.23
N TYR A 89 2.12 -8.22 -5.86
CA TYR A 89 2.29 -9.60 -5.45
C TYR A 89 2.54 -9.65 -3.94
N ARG A 90 1.67 -10.33 -3.22
CA ARG A 90 1.83 -10.59 -1.79
C ARG A 90 2.25 -12.03 -1.58
N SER A 91 3.34 -12.22 -0.85
CA SER A 91 3.89 -13.55 -0.61
C SER A 91 2.86 -14.47 0.06
N ASN A 92 2.62 -15.63 -0.57
CA ASN A 92 1.71 -16.68 -0.10
C ASN A 92 0.24 -16.26 0.13
N ASP A 93 -0.21 -15.16 -0.48
CA ASP A 93 -1.55 -14.65 -0.25
C ASP A 93 -2.29 -14.34 -1.56
N ALA A 94 -1.89 -13.32 -2.30
CA ALA A 94 -2.65 -12.82 -3.43
C ALA A 94 -1.79 -12.13 -4.50
N LEU A 95 -2.36 -12.08 -5.70
CA LEU A 95 -1.91 -11.22 -6.79
C LEU A 95 -3.00 -10.20 -7.08
N ALA A 96 -2.70 -8.92 -6.97
CA ALA A 96 -3.62 -7.84 -7.28
C ALA A 96 -3.22 -7.10 -8.56
N ILE A 97 -4.22 -6.70 -9.35
CA ILE A 97 -4.08 -5.80 -10.49
C ILE A 97 -4.96 -4.60 -10.24
N ILE A 98 -4.41 -3.41 -10.43
CA ILE A 98 -5.09 -2.14 -10.15
C ILE A 98 -4.99 -1.26 -11.39
N GLY A 99 -6.10 -0.68 -11.80
CA GLY A 99 -6.17 0.34 -12.84
C GLY A 99 -6.90 1.57 -12.32
N GLU A 100 -6.33 2.75 -12.55
CA GLU A 100 -6.97 4.02 -12.22
C GLU A 100 -6.89 4.96 -13.43
N TYR A 101 -7.98 5.62 -13.72
CA TYR A 101 -8.10 6.56 -14.82
C TYR A 101 -8.62 7.90 -14.32
N GLN A 102 -7.88 8.98 -14.62
CA GLN A 102 -8.26 10.33 -14.28
C GLN A 102 -9.13 10.94 -15.40
N LEU A 103 -10.46 10.88 -15.20
CA LEU A 103 -11.46 11.43 -16.14
C LEU A 103 -11.37 12.94 -16.25
N SER A 104 -11.08 13.63 -15.14
CA SER A 104 -11.02 15.08 -15.09
C SER A 104 -9.98 15.51 -14.03
N LYS A 105 -9.68 16.80 -13.94
CA LYS A 105 -8.81 17.35 -12.87
C LYS A 105 -9.31 17.06 -11.46
N LYS A 106 -10.58 16.72 -11.32
CA LYS A 106 -11.24 16.49 -10.03
C LYS A 106 -11.82 15.08 -9.87
N LEU A 107 -12.00 14.33 -10.95
CA LEU A 107 -12.69 13.06 -10.95
C LEU A 107 -11.75 11.96 -11.43
N ARG A 108 -11.66 10.89 -10.65
CA ARG A 108 -10.92 9.67 -10.98
C ARG A 108 -11.77 8.44 -10.69
N ILE A 109 -11.60 7.44 -11.50
CA ILE A 109 -12.21 6.12 -11.34
C ILE A 109 -11.10 5.09 -11.27
N GLY A 110 -11.32 4.07 -10.48
CA GLY A 110 -10.38 2.96 -10.35
C GLY A 110 -11.12 1.64 -10.30
N TYR A 111 -10.39 0.62 -10.65
CA TYR A 111 -10.81 -0.76 -10.57
C TYR A 111 -9.64 -1.61 -10.09
N SER A 112 -9.90 -2.51 -9.17
CA SER A 112 -8.93 -3.53 -8.78
C SER A 112 -9.52 -4.93 -8.85
N PHE A 113 -8.66 -5.88 -9.11
CA PHE A 113 -8.96 -7.29 -9.08
C PHE A 113 -7.89 -8.02 -8.27
N ASP A 114 -8.33 -8.70 -7.20
CA ASP A 114 -7.48 -9.50 -6.35
C ASP A 114 -7.72 -11.00 -6.59
N TYR A 115 -6.66 -11.71 -6.94
CA TYR A 115 -6.66 -13.14 -7.11
C TYR A 115 -5.92 -13.83 -5.98
N SER A 116 -6.65 -14.58 -5.16
CA SER A 116 -6.07 -15.33 -4.04
C SER A 116 -5.27 -16.53 -4.53
N LEU A 117 -4.02 -16.65 -4.05
CA LEU A 117 -3.12 -17.78 -4.35
C LEU A 117 -3.20 -18.90 -3.29
N THR A 118 -3.97 -18.66 -2.23
CA THR A 118 -4.14 -19.59 -1.09
C THR A 118 -5.19 -20.67 -1.38
N ILE A 119 -5.39 -21.58 -0.42
CA ILE A 119 -6.43 -22.64 -0.47
C ILE A 119 -7.84 -22.03 -0.66
N LEU A 120 -8.05 -20.79 -0.27
CA LEU A 120 -9.29 -20.02 -0.49
C LEU A 120 -9.66 -19.88 -1.98
N ARG A 121 -8.71 -20.05 -2.89
CA ARG A 121 -8.94 -20.09 -4.34
C ARG A 121 -10.02 -21.11 -4.75
N ASN A 122 -10.15 -22.21 -4.02
CA ASN A 122 -11.14 -23.25 -4.33
C ASN A 122 -12.58 -22.80 -3.99
N HIS A 123 -12.74 -21.72 -3.22
CA HIS A 123 -14.03 -21.23 -2.71
C HIS A 123 -14.31 -19.77 -3.13
N SER A 124 -13.32 -19.07 -3.72
CA SER A 124 -13.45 -17.67 -4.16
C SER A 124 -12.80 -17.49 -5.53
N ALA A 125 -13.53 -16.92 -6.47
CA ALA A 125 -13.03 -16.58 -7.81
C ALA A 125 -12.15 -15.31 -7.83
N GLY A 126 -11.87 -14.70 -6.69
CA GLY A 126 -11.21 -13.41 -6.54
C GLY A 126 -12.17 -12.33 -6.07
N SER A 127 -11.65 -11.15 -5.79
CA SER A 127 -12.46 -9.99 -5.42
C SER A 127 -12.31 -8.85 -6.43
N HIS A 128 -13.41 -8.13 -6.65
CA HIS A 128 -13.51 -7.01 -7.55
C HIS A 128 -13.83 -5.77 -6.75
N GLU A 129 -13.06 -4.70 -6.93
CA GLU A 129 -13.27 -3.45 -6.24
C GLU A 129 -13.37 -2.29 -7.24
N PHE A 130 -14.32 -1.39 -7.01
CA PHE A 130 -14.48 -0.16 -7.79
C PHE A 130 -14.25 1.04 -6.89
N MET A 131 -13.47 1.98 -7.37
CA MET A 131 -13.16 3.22 -6.67
C MET A 131 -13.66 4.41 -7.50
N LEU A 132 -14.34 5.34 -6.84
CA LEU A 132 -14.67 6.64 -7.37
C LEU A 132 -14.07 7.71 -6.44
N GLY A 133 -13.16 8.52 -6.97
CA GLY A 133 -12.52 9.60 -6.24
C GLY A 133 -12.91 10.95 -6.79
N TYR A 134 -13.31 11.88 -5.94
CA TYR A 134 -13.60 13.26 -6.31
C TYR A 134 -12.85 14.23 -5.40
N ASP A 135 -12.04 15.10 -6.00
CA ASP A 135 -11.24 16.08 -5.29
C ASP A 135 -12.03 17.39 -5.15
N PHE A 136 -12.51 17.65 -3.93
CA PHE A 136 -13.15 18.92 -3.55
C PHE A 136 -12.07 19.94 -3.26
N GLY A 137 -11.64 20.71 -4.25
CA GLY A 137 -10.59 21.71 -4.06
C GLY A 137 -10.96 23.05 -4.67
N TYR A 138 -10.82 24.14 -3.90
CA TYR A 138 -10.65 25.47 -4.46
C TYR A 138 -9.33 25.50 -5.21
N ASN A 139 -9.24 26.33 -6.28
CA ASN A 139 -8.02 26.53 -7.08
C ASN A 139 -6.86 26.98 -6.17
N VAL A 140 -6.17 26.02 -5.56
CA VAL A 140 -4.90 26.30 -4.88
C VAL A 140 -3.86 26.52 -5.99
N PRO A 141 -3.13 27.65 -5.97
CA PRO A 141 -2.07 27.88 -6.95
C PRO A 141 -1.12 26.70 -6.89
N LYS A 142 -0.82 26.11 -8.07
CA LYS A 142 -0.04 24.89 -8.23
C LYS A 142 1.31 25.01 -7.52
N ILE A 143 1.38 24.55 -6.29
CA ILE A 143 2.65 24.12 -5.70
C ILE A 143 3.03 22.86 -6.45
N LYS A 144 3.96 22.99 -7.41
CA LYS A 144 4.49 21.86 -8.17
C LYS A 144 5.40 21.03 -7.27
N THR A 145 4.82 20.36 -6.33
CA THR A 145 5.49 19.25 -5.65
C THR A 145 5.07 17.98 -6.38
N PRO A 146 5.95 17.32 -7.11
CA PRO A 146 5.66 16.00 -7.66
C PRO A 146 5.57 15.00 -6.50
N ARG A 147 4.41 14.91 -5.89
CA ARG A 147 4.12 13.84 -4.93
C ARG A 147 3.78 12.59 -5.73
N TYR A 148 4.72 11.66 -5.79
CA TYR A 148 4.52 10.34 -6.39
C TYR A 148 4.08 9.30 -5.34
N PHE A 149 3.66 9.76 -4.14
CA PHE A 149 3.23 8.90 -3.03
C PHE A 149 1.83 9.27 -2.59
#